data_e5500cd37b68cb1fbec9b0550eae8ecc
#
_entry.id   e5500cd37b68cb1fbec9b0550eae8ecc
#
_cell.length_a   1.000
_cell.length_b   1.000
_cell.length_c   1.000
_cell.angle_alpha   90.00
_cell.angle_beta   90.00
_cell.angle_gamma   90.00
#
_symmetry.space_group_name_H-M   'P 1'
#
loop_
_entity.id
_entity.type
_entity.pdbx_description
1 polymer ?
#
loop_
_entity_poly.entity_id
_entity_poly.type
_entity_poly.pdbx_seq_one_letter_code
_entity_poly.pdbx_strand_id
1 'polypeptide(L)'
;EIGSGLVGSEMCIRDRSYEEIRVSDIVKRAGVSRMTFYHYYEQKEDALADYFHEIVNGYVRERSEILKKGGKFHDPGSIEHALKYFDQYAAFILKLVDAHLYHIILEAMNSFMMERIQPVYKILPYELYFYGGALMNVFVMWEKNGKQETPEAIAKTLASGAVFTADTFPASCDGNR
;
A
#
# COMPACT_ATOMS: atom_id res chain seq x y z
N GLU A 1 -6.25 -15.51 -17.14
CA GLU A 1 -6.61 -14.36 -18.02
C GLU A 1 -6.69 -13.02 -17.27
N ILE A 2 -7.11 -13.00 -16.00
CA ILE A 2 -7.15 -11.77 -15.16
C ILE A 2 -5.72 -11.22 -14.95
N GLY A 3 -4.73 -12.07 -14.72
CA GLY A 3 -3.35 -11.66 -14.47
C GLY A 3 -2.70 -10.83 -15.59
N SER A 4 -3.07 -11.06 -16.86
CA SER A 4 -2.53 -10.28 -17.98
C SER A 4 -3.09 -8.85 -18.04
N GLY A 5 -4.35 -8.63 -17.61
CA GLY A 5 -4.94 -7.29 -17.50
C GLY A 5 -4.24 -6.44 -16.43
N LEU A 6 -3.92 -7.05 -15.28
CA LEU A 6 -3.22 -6.42 -14.17
C LEU A 6 -1.80 -6.00 -14.53
N VAL A 7 -1.04 -6.89 -15.17
CA VAL A 7 0.33 -6.60 -15.66
C VAL A 7 0.32 -5.49 -16.72
N GLY A 8 -0.71 -5.47 -17.59
CA GLY A 8 -0.88 -4.41 -18.59
C GLY A 8 -1.10 -3.02 -17.97
N SER A 9 -1.87 -2.94 -16.87
CA SER A 9 -2.13 -1.70 -16.14
C SER A 9 -0.87 -1.16 -15.48
N GLU A 10 -0.12 -1.99 -14.77
CA GLU A 10 1.15 -1.62 -14.13
C GLU A 10 2.16 -1.07 -15.15
N MET A 11 2.37 -1.78 -16.25
CA MET A 11 3.31 -1.36 -17.28
C MET A 11 2.92 -0.03 -17.92
N CYS A 12 1.63 0.27 -18.09
CA CYS A 12 1.16 1.54 -18.61
C CYS A 12 1.47 2.69 -17.66
N ILE A 13 1.22 2.51 -16.36
CA ILE A 13 1.42 3.54 -15.34
C ILE A 13 2.90 3.87 -15.17
N ARG A 14 3.79 2.89 -15.28
CA ARG A 14 5.22 3.11 -15.11
C ARG A 14 5.81 4.08 -16.15
N ASP A 15 5.31 4.06 -17.37
CA ASP A 15 5.93 4.76 -18.49
C ASP A 15 5.29 6.10 -18.85
N ARG A 16 4.06 6.40 -18.37
CA ARG A 16 3.29 7.61 -18.73
C ARG A 16 2.55 8.19 -17.53
N SER A 17 2.06 9.44 -17.67
CA SER A 17 1.15 10.01 -16.67
C SER A 17 -0.19 9.27 -16.70
N TYR A 18 -0.84 9.21 -15.54
CA TYR A 18 -2.10 8.47 -15.40
C TYR A 18 -3.22 9.02 -16.30
N GLU A 19 -3.28 10.34 -16.46
CA GLU A 19 -4.29 11.03 -17.28
C GLU A 19 -4.22 10.63 -18.75
N GLU A 20 -3.01 10.32 -19.23
CA GLU A 20 -2.77 9.92 -20.63
C GLU A 20 -3.10 8.45 -20.89
N ILE A 21 -3.29 7.65 -19.85
CA ILE A 21 -3.55 6.21 -19.98
C ILE A 21 -5.02 5.97 -20.29
N ARG A 22 -5.27 5.34 -21.42
CA ARG A 22 -6.63 4.92 -21.84
C ARG A 22 -6.79 3.40 -21.67
N VAL A 23 -8.03 2.95 -21.51
CA VAL A 23 -8.35 1.51 -21.50
C VAL A 23 -7.79 0.80 -22.74
N SER A 24 -7.78 1.47 -23.90
CA SER A 24 -7.17 0.93 -25.12
C SER A 24 -5.68 0.61 -25.00
N ASP A 25 -4.96 1.37 -24.18
CA ASP A 25 -3.51 1.13 -23.95
C ASP A 25 -3.31 -0.08 -23.03
N ILE A 26 -4.14 -0.16 -21.99
CA ILE A 26 -4.13 -1.28 -21.03
C ILE A 26 -4.40 -2.60 -21.75
N VAL A 27 -5.51 -2.68 -22.51
CA VAL A 27 -5.90 -3.91 -23.20
C VAL A 27 -4.91 -4.33 -24.27
N LYS A 28 -4.32 -3.35 -24.99
CA LYS A 28 -3.28 -3.61 -26.00
C LYS A 28 -2.05 -4.23 -25.36
N ARG A 29 -1.59 -3.71 -24.21
CA ARG A 29 -0.44 -4.27 -23.47
C ARG A 29 -0.76 -5.62 -22.82
N ALA A 30 -1.95 -5.77 -22.31
CA ALA A 30 -2.43 -7.02 -21.71
C ALA A 30 -2.71 -8.13 -22.74
N GLY A 31 -2.78 -7.78 -24.03
CA GLY A 31 -3.11 -8.74 -25.09
C GLY A 31 -4.56 -9.22 -25.02
N VAL A 32 -5.48 -8.44 -24.47
CA VAL A 32 -6.91 -8.76 -24.33
C VAL A 32 -7.78 -7.80 -25.13
N SER A 33 -9.05 -8.16 -25.35
CA SER A 33 -10.01 -7.28 -26.02
C SER A 33 -10.59 -6.23 -25.07
N ARG A 34 -11.09 -5.11 -25.62
CA ARG A 34 -11.84 -4.12 -24.82
C ARG A 34 -13.10 -4.74 -24.21
N MET A 35 -13.74 -5.68 -24.89
CA MET A 35 -14.92 -6.41 -24.37
C MET A 35 -14.50 -7.26 -23.16
N THR A 36 -13.37 -7.93 -23.22
CA THR A 36 -12.82 -8.69 -22.08
C THR A 36 -12.53 -7.77 -20.91
N PHE A 37 -11.97 -6.59 -21.13
CA PHE A 37 -11.73 -5.61 -20.06
C PHE A 37 -13.05 -5.21 -19.38
N TYR A 38 -14.05 -4.75 -20.15
CA TYR A 38 -15.34 -4.29 -19.62
C TYR A 38 -16.24 -5.40 -19.08
N HIS A 39 -15.86 -6.65 -19.28
CA HIS A 39 -16.49 -7.79 -18.61
C HIS A 39 -16.09 -7.88 -17.12
N TYR A 40 -14.89 -7.41 -16.76
CA TYR A 40 -14.34 -7.49 -15.40
C TYR A 40 -14.29 -6.14 -14.70
N TYR A 41 -14.14 -5.04 -15.41
CA TYR A 41 -13.91 -3.69 -14.88
C TYR A 41 -14.82 -2.68 -15.56
N GLU A 42 -15.38 -1.77 -14.77
CA GLU A 42 -16.19 -0.66 -15.30
C GLU A 42 -15.28 0.47 -15.80
N GLN A 43 -14.19 0.71 -15.10
CA GLN A 43 -13.24 1.79 -15.37
C GLN A 43 -11.79 1.31 -15.15
N LYS A 44 -10.82 2.13 -15.57
CA LYS A 44 -9.41 1.77 -15.45
C LYS A 44 -8.92 1.71 -14.00
N GLU A 45 -9.54 2.46 -13.12
CA GLU A 45 -9.30 2.50 -11.68
C GLU A 45 -9.55 1.14 -11.01
N ASP A 46 -10.55 0.41 -11.47
CA ASP A 46 -10.87 -0.93 -10.93
C ASP A 46 -9.72 -1.93 -11.20
N ALA A 47 -9.14 -1.85 -12.39
CA ALA A 47 -7.98 -2.67 -12.73
C ALA A 47 -6.73 -2.31 -11.89
N LEU A 48 -6.59 -1.03 -11.51
CA LEU A 48 -5.51 -0.59 -10.61
C LEU A 48 -5.74 -1.06 -9.18
N ALA A 49 -6.97 -0.99 -8.69
CA ALA A 49 -7.37 -1.51 -7.40
C ALA A 49 -7.06 -3.01 -7.30
N ASP A 50 -7.47 -3.78 -8.31
CA ASP A 50 -7.20 -5.22 -8.40
C ASP A 50 -5.69 -5.52 -8.39
N TYR A 51 -4.90 -4.75 -9.15
CA TYR A 51 -3.45 -4.94 -9.14
C TYR A 51 -2.85 -4.66 -7.76
N PHE A 52 -3.31 -3.60 -7.08
CA PHE A 52 -2.86 -3.34 -5.71
C PHE A 52 -3.31 -4.43 -4.72
N HIS A 53 -4.53 -4.99 -4.88
CA HIS A 53 -4.98 -6.15 -4.11
C HIS A 53 -4.06 -7.36 -4.31
N GLU A 54 -3.58 -7.63 -5.52
CA GLU A 54 -2.61 -8.70 -5.77
C GLU A 54 -1.27 -8.44 -5.08
N ILE A 55 -0.80 -7.19 -5.07
CA ILE A 55 0.41 -6.79 -4.30
C ILE A 55 0.20 -7.11 -2.82
N VAL A 56 -0.92 -6.69 -2.24
CA VAL A 56 -1.22 -6.94 -0.82
C VAL A 56 -1.38 -8.44 -0.54
N ASN A 57 -2.03 -9.20 -1.41
CA ASN A 57 -2.13 -10.66 -1.29
C ASN A 57 -0.76 -11.34 -1.32
N GLY A 58 0.16 -10.85 -2.15
CA GLY A 58 1.55 -11.31 -2.19
C GLY A 58 2.27 -11.08 -0.87
N TYR A 59 2.16 -9.86 -0.32
CA TYR A 59 2.69 -9.51 1.00
C TYR A 59 2.24 -10.48 2.09
N VAL A 60 0.95 -10.82 2.08
CA VAL A 60 0.39 -11.75 3.07
C VAL A 60 0.91 -13.16 2.93
N ARG A 61 1.04 -13.64 1.71
CA ARG A 61 1.61 -14.98 1.48
C ARG A 61 3.02 -15.08 2.06
N GLU A 62 3.88 -14.08 1.81
CA GLU A 62 5.22 -14.04 2.40
C GLU A 62 5.17 -13.91 3.92
N ARG A 63 4.28 -13.05 4.43
CA ARG A 63 4.14 -12.81 5.85
C ARG A 63 3.57 -13.98 6.63
N SER A 64 2.67 -14.76 6.03
CA SER A 64 2.06 -15.91 6.71
C SER A 64 3.13 -16.92 7.19
N GLU A 65 4.21 -17.06 6.47
CA GLU A 65 5.34 -17.91 6.86
C GLU A 65 6.12 -17.34 8.06
N ILE A 66 6.21 -16.00 8.16
CA ILE A 66 6.86 -15.32 9.30
C ILE A 66 5.99 -15.45 10.56
N LEU A 67 4.68 -15.24 10.43
CA LEU A 67 3.72 -15.33 11.54
C LEU A 67 3.61 -16.76 12.10
N LYS A 68 3.66 -17.78 11.26
CA LYS A 68 3.72 -19.19 11.71
C LYS A 68 4.90 -19.47 12.63
N LYS A 69 5.98 -18.69 12.54
CA LYS A 69 7.17 -18.77 13.39
C LYS A 69 7.08 -17.96 14.68
N GLY A 70 5.88 -17.43 15.03
CA GLY A 70 5.64 -16.74 16.31
C GLY A 70 5.81 -15.22 16.27
N GLY A 71 5.93 -14.59 15.10
CA GLY A 71 5.96 -13.14 14.94
C GLY A 71 4.62 -12.48 15.32
N LYS A 72 4.66 -11.26 15.86
CA LYS A 72 3.47 -10.46 16.14
C LYS A 72 3.16 -9.55 14.95
N PHE A 73 1.89 -9.18 14.79
CA PHE A 73 1.45 -8.32 13.69
C PHE A 73 2.12 -6.93 13.68
N HIS A 74 2.41 -6.37 14.87
CA HIS A 74 2.98 -5.03 15.06
C HIS A 74 4.43 -5.03 15.53
N ASP A 75 5.16 -6.13 15.38
CA ASP A 75 6.57 -6.14 15.76
C ASP A 75 7.45 -5.37 14.75
N PRO A 76 8.66 -4.91 15.16
CA PRO A 76 9.55 -4.18 14.26
C PRO A 76 9.87 -4.94 12.97
N GLY A 77 10.06 -6.27 13.06
CA GLY A 77 10.33 -7.11 11.90
C GLY A 77 9.17 -7.12 10.89
N SER A 78 7.94 -6.94 11.37
CA SER A 78 6.76 -6.83 10.53
C SER A 78 6.72 -5.53 9.73
N ILE A 79 7.05 -4.43 10.38
CA ILE A 79 7.11 -3.09 9.76
C ILE A 79 8.26 -3.05 8.75
N GLU A 80 9.43 -3.53 9.15
CA GLU A 80 10.59 -3.61 8.27
C GLU A 80 10.31 -4.44 7.01
N HIS A 81 9.69 -5.61 7.17
CA HIS A 81 9.31 -6.47 6.06
C HIS A 81 8.30 -5.77 5.13
N ALA A 82 7.30 -5.09 5.70
CA ALA A 82 6.32 -4.35 4.90
C ALA A 82 6.98 -3.26 4.05
N LEU A 83 7.86 -2.44 4.64
CA LEU A 83 8.58 -1.41 3.91
C LEU A 83 9.40 -2.00 2.76
N LYS A 84 10.17 -3.06 3.01
CA LYS A 84 10.97 -3.75 1.98
C LYS A 84 10.10 -4.41 0.90
N TYR A 85 8.97 -4.96 1.27
CA TYR A 85 8.06 -5.58 0.32
C TYR A 85 7.44 -4.55 -0.61
N PHE A 86 6.85 -3.48 -0.06
CA PHE A 86 6.21 -2.45 -0.87
C PHE A 86 7.21 -1.62 -1.68
N ASP A 87 8.46 -1.54 -1.28
CA ASP A 87 9.54 -0.89 -2.05
C ASP A 87 9.68 -1.48 -3.47
N GLN A 88 9.45 -2.77 -3.65
CA GLN A 88 9.47 -3.42 -4.96
C GLN A 88 8.40 -2.86 -5.90
N TYR A 89 7.35 -2.26 -5.36
CA TYR A 89 6.22 -1.68 -6.09
C TYR A 89 6.15 -0.15 -5.96
N ALA A 90 7.22 0.48 -5.46
CA ALA A 90 7.26 1.92 -5.18
C ALA A 90 6.89 2.76 -6.39
N ALA A 91 7.41 2.43 -7.58
CA ALA A 91 7.11 3.18 -8.80
C ALA A 91 5.60 3.19 -9.13
N PHE A 92 4.90 2.09 -8.92
CA PHE A 92 3.45 2.00 -9.11
C PHE A 92 2.70 2.80 -8.04
N ILE A 93 3.04 2.58 -6.76
CA ILE A 93 2.37 3.24 -5.63
C ILE A 93 2.52 4.75 -5.72
N LEU A 94 3.73 5.27 -5.97
CA LEU A 94 3.98 6.70 -6.09
C LEU A 94 3.24 7.33 -7.27
N LYS A 95 3.11 6.63 -8.39
CA LYS A 95 2.32 7.09 -9.54
C LYS A 95 0.83 7.23 -9.20
N LEU A 96 0.26 6.32 -8.40
CA LEU A 96 -1.12 6.47 -7.91
C LEU A 96 -1.25 7.68 -6.98
N VAL A 97 -0.27 7.88 -6.09
CA VAL A 97 -0.25 9.05 -5.20
C VAL A 97 -0.20 10.35 -6.00
N ASP A 98 0.69 10.45 -6.98
CA ASP A 98 0.88 11.63 -7.82
C ASP A 98 -0.34 11.90 -8.72
N ALA A 99 -1.08 10.86 -9.09
CA ALA A 99 -2.36 10.94 -9.79
C ALA A 99 -3.58 11.24 -8.89
N HIS A 100 -3.37 11.54 -7.60
CA HIS A 100 -4.43 11.75 -6.60
C HIS A 100 -5.35 10.52 -6.38
N LEU A 101 -4.86 9.32 -6.67
CA LEU A 101 -5.56 8.04 -6.51
C LEU A 101 -5.17 7.29 -5.22
N TYR A 102 -4.67 8.01 -4.21
CA TYR A 102 -4.25 7.41 -2.94
C TYR A 102 -5.39 6.68 -2.21
N HIS A 103 -6.64 7.11 -2.44
CA HIS A 103 -7.82 6.42 -1.90
C HIS A 103 -7.90 4.95 -2.34
N ILE A 104 -7.50 4.62 -3.58
CA ILE A 104 -7.48 3.22 -4.06
C ILE A 104 -6.55 2.36 -3.20
N ILE A 105 -5.37 2.90 -2.86
CA ILE A 105 -4.41 2.22 -1.99
C ILE A 105 -5.00 1.98 -0.60
N LEU A 106 -5.61 3.02 -0.01
CA LEU A 106 -6.19 2.92 1.33
C LEU A 106 -7.39 1.98 1.38
N GLU A 107 -8.28 2.04 0.40
CA GLU A 107 -9.45 1.16 0.31
C GLU A 107 -9.03 -0.31 0.18
N ALA A 108 -8.10 -0.61 -0.71
CA ALA A 108 -7.58 -1.97 -0.87
C ALA A 108 -6.88 -2.47 0.41
N MET A 109 -6.08 -1.62 1.06
CA MET A 109 -5.45 -1.97 2.34
C MET A 109 -6.47 -2.22 3.44
N ASN A 110 -7.48 -1.36 3.55
CA ASN A 110 -8.54 -1.50 4.55
C ASN A 110 -9.36 -2.77 4.32
N SER A 111 -9.80 -3.04 3.09
CA SER A 111 -10.53 -4.27 2.74
C SER A 111 -9.71 -5.49 3.11
N PHE A 112 -8.43 -5.49 2.76
CA PHE A 112 -7.52 -6.55 3.14
C PHE A 112 -7.45 -6.75 4.67
N MET A 113 -7.26 -5.68 5.43
CA MET A 113 -7.18 -5.75 6.89
C MET A 113 -8.46 -6.34 7.48
N MET A 114 -9.62 -5.96 6.97
CA MET A 114 -10.91 -6.44 7.47
C MET A 114 -11.22 -7.87 7.05
N GLU A 115 -10.87 -8.27 5.85
CA GLU A 115 -11.23 -9.60 5.32
C GLU A 115 -10.24 -10.69 5.74
N ARG A 116 -8.97 -10.35 5.88
CA ARG A 116 -7.90 -11.35 6.10
C ARG A 116 -7.28 -11.30 7.50
N ILE A 117 -7.16 -10.12 8.08
CA ILE A 117 -6.46 -9.96 9.36
C ILE A 117 -7.44 -10.01 10.53
N GLN A 118 -8.51 -9.22 10.48
CA GLN A 118 -9.49 -9.11 11.56
C GLN A 118 -10.06 -10.47 12.00
N PRO A 119 -10.49 -11.38 11.10
CA PRO A 119 -11.06 -12.65 11.51
C PRO A 119 -10.07 -13.58 12.24
N VAL A 120 -8.78 -13.46 11.90
CA VAL A 120 -7.72 -14.32 12.46
C VAL A 120 -7.25 -13.80 13.82
N TYR A 121 -6.98 -12.50 13.91
CA TYR A 121 -6.33 -11.90 15.10
C TYR A 121 -7.32 -11.29 16.08
N LYS A 122 -8.61 -11.15 15.73
CA LYS A 122 -9.66 -10.54 16.55
C LYS A 122 -9.27 -9.14 17.06
N ILE A 123 -8.53 -8.41 16.25
CA ILE A 123 -8.11 -7.03 16.52
C ILE A 123 -9.29 -6.10 16.24
N LEU A 124 -9.41 -5.00 16.98
CA LEU A 124 -10.46 -4.01 16.73
C LEU A 124 -10.29 -3.38 15.35
N PRO A 125 -11.37 -3.19 14.58
CA PRO A 125 -11.30 -2.56 13.25
C PRO A 125 -10.52 -1.24 13.24
N TYR A 126 -10.72 -0.38 14.24
CA TYR A 126 -10.03 0.92 14.33
C TYR A 126 -8.50 0.80 14.42
N GLU A 127 -8.00 -0.22 15.11
CA GLU A 127 -6.55 -0.49 15.18
C GLU A 127 -5.99 -0.91 13.82
N LEU A 128 -6.74 -1.69 13.05
CA LEU A 128 -6.36 -2.12 11.73
C LEU A 128 -6.33 -0.97 10.72
N TYR A 129 -7.37 -0.11 10.73
CA TYR A 129 -7.41 1.09 9.90
C TYR A 129 -6.28 2.05 10.25
N PHE A 130 -6.02 2.26 11.55
CA PHE A 130 -4.92 3.08 12.01
C PHE A 130 -3.57 2.53 11.52
N TYR A 131 -3.33 1.24 11.71
CA TYR A 131 -2.07 0.60 11.31
C TYR A 131 -1.86 0.63 9.80
N GLY A 132 -2.86 0.25 9.01
CA GLY A 132 -2.77 0.26 7.55
C GLY A 132 -2.54 1.67 6.99
N GLY A 133 -3.30 2.65 7.49
CA GLY A 133 -3.13 4.04 7.10
C GLY A 133 -1.77 4.62 7.49
N ALA A 134 -1.32 4.37 8.73
CA ALA A 134 -0.02 4.83 9.20
C ALA A 134 1.12 4.21 8.40
N LEU A 135 1.10 2.90 8.17
CA LEU A 135 2.12 2.19 7.41
C LEU A 135 2.27 2.75 5.98
N MET A 136 1.16 2.93 5.28
CA MET A 136 1.18 3.44 3.91
C MET A 136 1.62 4.91 3.84
N ASN A 137 1.22 5.75 4.82
CA ASN A 137 1.70 7.13 4.89
C ASN A 137 3.21 7.19 5.15
N VAL A 138 3.73 6.39 6.06
CA VAL A 138 5.17 6.31 6.34
C VAL A 138 5.93 5.83 5.10
N PHE A 139 5.42 4.79 4.43
CA PHE A 139 6.02 4.27 3.22
C PHE A 139 6.13 5.33 2.12
N VAL A 140 5.03 6.02 1.81
CA VAL A 140 5.01 7.08 0.78
C VAL A 140 5.97 8.22 1.14
N MET A 141 5.99 8.64 2.41
CA MET A 141 6.90 9.69 2.87
C MET A 141 8.37 9.27 2.75
N TRP A 142 8.70 8.06 3.16
CA TRP A 142 10.04 7.50 3.08
C TRP A 142 10.55 7.42 1.63
N GLU A 143 9.72 6.96 0.70
CA GLU A 143 10.03 6.94 -0.72
C GLU A 143 10.25 8.35 -1.28
N LYS A 144 9.33 9.29 -0.99
CA LYS A 144 9.41 10.68 -1.48
C LYS A 144 10.61 11.44 -0.92
N ASN A 145 11.06 11.11 0.28
CA ASN A 145 12.26 11.68 0.90
C ASN A 145 13.58 11.00 0.46
N GLY A 146 13.53 10.09 -0.51
CA GLY A 146 14.72 9.45 -1.06
C GLY A 146 15.33 8.38 -0.15
N LYS A 147 14.52 7.72 0.70
CA LYS A 147 14.92 6.56 1.53
C LYS A 147 16.14 6.85 2.42
N GLN A 148 16.16 8.01 3.08
CA GLN A 148 17.32 8.44 3.90
C GLN A 148 17.56 7.51 5.09
N GLU A 149 16.48 7.02 5.73
CA GLU A 149 16.54 6.06 6.81
C GLU A 149 16.42 4.62 6.28
N THR A 150 17.03 3.69 7.00
CA THR A 150 16.83 2.27 6.68
C THR A 150 15.46 1.78 7.16
N PRO A 151 14.84 0.79 6.47
CA PRO A 151 13.59 0.19 6.93
C PRO A 151 13.63 -0.30 8.37
N GLU A 152 14.78 -0.82 8.82
CA GLU A 152 15.01 -1.26 10.21
C GLU A 152 14.95 -0.09 11.19
N ALA A 153 15.56 1.06 10.87
CA ALA A 153 15.53 2.25 11.72
C ALA A 153 14.11 2.79 11.87
N ILE A 154 13.36 2.88 10.75
CA ILE A 154 11.95 3.28 10.77
C ILE A 154 11.13 2.31 11.62
N ALA A 155 11.30 1.00 11.42
CA ALA A 155 10.57 -0.01 12.14
C ALA A 155 10.80 0.06 13.67
N LYS A 156 12.04 0.26 14.09
CA LYS A 156 12.38 0.47 15.52
C LYS A 156 11.70 1.70 16.09
N THR A 157 11.72 2.82 15.36
CA THR A 157 11.08 4.08 15.79
C THR A 157 9.57 3.89 15.97
N LEU A 158 8.90 3.29 15.00
CA LEU A 158 7.45 3.09 15.05
C LEU A 158 7.03 2.10 16.14
N ALA A 159 7.79 1.03 16.35
CA ALA A 159 7.47 0.01 17.34
C ALA A 159 7.78 0.44 18.78
N SER A 160 8.65 1.43 18.98
CA SER A 160 8.99 1.92 20.33
C SER A 160 7.82 2.66 21.01
N GLY A 161 6.74 2.96 20.31
CA GLY A 161 5.64 3.77 20.83
C GLY A 161 6.00 5.23 21.12
N ALA A 162 7.23 5.63 20.81
CA ALA A 162 7.74 6.99 21.05
C ALA A 162 7.12 8.05 20.13
N VAL A 163 6.25 7.64 19.20
CA VAL A 163 5.67 8.53 18.18
C VAL A 163 4.79 9.62 18.80
N PHE A 164 4.27 9.43 20.01
CA PHE A 164 3.36 10.38 20.69
C PHE A 164 3.59 10.48 22.20
N THR A 165 4.84 10.46 22.67
CA THR A 165 5.10 10.78 24.08
C THR A 165 5.02 12.30 24.29
N ALA A 166 4.41 12.73 25.38
CA ALA A 166 4.19 14.15 25.73
C ALA A 166 5.47 14.99 25.71
N ASP A 167 6.64 14.37 25.87
CA ASP A 167 7.94 15.02 25.87
C ASP A 167 8.45 15.42 24.47
N THR A 168 7.77 14.99 23.40
CA THR A 168 8.16 15.30 22.01
C THR A 168 7.51 16.58 21.48
N PHE A 169 6.54 17.16 22.17
CA PHE A 169 5.96 18.44 21.78
C PHE A 169 6.67 19.59 22.52
N PRO A 170 7.35 20.50 21.82
CA PRO A 170 7.85 21.71 22.47
C PRO A 170 6.66 22.46 23.06
N ALA A 171 6.80 22.93 24.31
CA ALA A 171 5.76 23.63 25.06
C ALA A 171 5.30 24.98 24.45
N SER A 172 5.68 25.30 23.21
CA SER A 172 5.42 26.57 22.54
C SER A 172 4.52 26.43 21.31
N CYS A 173 3.38 25.72 21.45
CA CYS A 173 2.24 25.96 20.57
C CYS A 173 1.22 26.91 21.23
N ASP A 174 1.70 27.86 22.05
CA ASP A 174 0.87 28.96 22.48
C ASP A 174 0.63 29.89 21.31
N GLY A 175 -0.57 29.79 20.77
CA GLY A 175 -1.05 30.59 19.68
C GLY A 175 -0.93 32.08 19.97
N ASN A 176 -0.22 32.76 19.12
CA ASN A 176 -0.38 34.22 18.99
C ASN A 176 -1.60 34.43 18.08
N ARG A 177 -2.67 34.95 18.67
CA ARG A 177 -3.88 35.46 18.01
C ARG A 177 -3.56 36.74 17.23
#